data_61348f538c11ac3c9beec3c0f3c8e0e2
#
_entry.id   61348f538c11ac3c9beec3c0f3c8e0e2
#
_cell.length_a   1.000
_cell.length_b   1.000
_cell.length_c   1.000
_cell.angle_alpha   90.00
_cell.angle_beta   90.00
_cell.angle_gamma   90.00
#
_symmetry.space_group_name_H-M   'P 1'
#
loop_
_entity.id
_entity.type
_entity.pdbx_description
1 polymer ?
#
loop_
_entity_poly.entity_id
_entity_poly.type
_entity_poly.pdbx_seq_one_letter_code
_entity_poly.pdbx_strand_id
1 'polypeptide(L)'
;TTPPPSTVTLRQQGTVLGNILKFSKRKGFVNEIPTIPLPKLKINPRPDFSKNEWRKLYTFMRKWVGEMEHPRIKRDRFYTQQTVLILGNTGVRVGELRTVRWLDFEEVRDVNGDLLISISVDGKTGTRTVISNKGCERYFENLWNWRREELGQNPPMTEPILINDRTNKPIGSFKGSWNSLMKESGLLWDKDGNKRVPYSLRHTYVTMRLSEGVNIYQLSNNIGSSVEMIQNFYGKKRVKDPQNVSEITKTSFNPTTSKNLSGLPWKK
;
A
#
# COMPACT_ATOMS: atom_id res chain seq x y z
N THR A 1 -33.16 2.25 8.96
CA THR A 1 -32.36 2.19 10.22
C THR A 1 -30.89 2.23 9.88
N THR A 2 -30.17 3.18 10.46
CA THR A 2 -28.72 3.32 10.27
C THR A 2 -28.02 2.07 10.88
N PRO A 3 -27.09 1.41 10.17
CA PRO A 3 -26.41 0.27 10.73
C PRO A 3 -25.60 0.65 11.98
N PRO A 4 -25.43 -0.25 12.95
CA PRO A 4 -24.69 0.05 14.17
C PRO A 4 -23.22 0.39 13.84
N PRO A 5 -22.58 1.28 14.64
CA PRO A 5 -21.20 1.67 14.41
C PRO A 5 -20.24 0.46 14.55
N SER A 6 -19.16 0.48 13.75
CA SER A 6 -18.16 -0.59 13.81
C SER A 6 -17.45 -0.65 15.15
N THR A 7 -16.89 -1.82 15.52
CA THR A 7 -16.10 -1.98 16.76
C THR A 7 -14.93 -1.00 16.84
N VAL A 8 -14.33 -0.64 15.70
CA VAL A 8 -13.27 0.39 15.62
C VAL A 8 -13.83 1.76 16.01
N THR A 9 -14.99 2.14 15.45
CA THR A 9 -15.67 3.40 15.75
C THR A 9 -16.03 3.51 17.22
N LEU A 10 -16.62 2.45 17.78
CA LEU A 10 -16.96 2.39 19.21
C LEU A 10 -15.73 2.57 20.12
N ARG A 11 -14.61 1.93 19.76
CA ARG A 11 -13.36 2.10 20.52
C ARG A 11 -12.80 3.52 20.41
N GLN A 12 -12.87 4.14 19.24
CA GLN A 12 -12.45 5.54 19.06
C GLN A 12 -13.31 6.48 19.92
N GLN A 13 -14.63 6.31 19.90
CA GLN A 13 -15.55 7.07 20.75
C GLN A 13 -15.27 6.86 22.24
N GLY A 14 -15.03 5.62 22.64
CA GLY A 14 -14.66 5.28 24.02
C GLY A 14 -13.33 5.90 24.46
N THR A 15 -12.35 6.00 23.54
CA THR A 15 -11.08 6.69 23.81
C THR A 15 -11.30 8.19 24.03
N VAL A 16 -12.12 8.83 23.20
CA VAL A 16 -12.46 10.26 23.36
C VAL A 16 -13.17 10.49 24.69
N LEU A 17 -14.17 9.66 25.01
CA LEU A 17 -14.89 9.75 26.29
C LEU A 17 -13.94 9.55 27.47
N GLY A 18 -13.06 8.57 27.42
CA GLY A 18 -12.04 8.33 28.46
C GLY A 18 -11.11 9.54 28.67
N ASN A 19 -10.73 10.22 27.59
CA ASN A 19 -9.92 11.44 27.69
C ASN A 19 -10.69 12.61 28.34
N ILE A 20 -11.97 12.76 28.01
CA ILE A 20 -12.86 13.76 28.65
C ILE A 20 -13.00 13.47 30.14
N LEU A 21 -13.25 12.23 30.53
CA LEU A 21 -13.38 11.85 31.93
C LEU A 21 -12.06 12.03 32.72
N LYS A 22 -10.91 11.73 32.11
CA LYS A 22 -9.59 12.01 32.70
C LYS A 22 -9.37 13.50 32.92
N PHE A 23 -9.77 14.34 31.96
CA PHE A 23 -9.71 15.78 32.10
C PHE A 23 -10.62 16.27 33.23
N SER A 24 -11.88 15.79 33.27
CA SER A 24 -12.87 16.14 34.29
C SER A 24 -12.39 15.79 35.70
N LYS A 25 -11.76 14.62 35.87
CA LYS A 25 -11.15 14.22 37.15
C LYS A 25 -10.02 15.15 37.57
N ARG A 26 -9.13 15.51 36.63
CA ARG A 26 -8.06 16.50 36.92
C ARG A 26 -8.56 17.87 37.33
N LYS A 27 -9.75 18.27 36.86
CA LYS A 27 -10.39 19.52 37.20
C LYS A 27 -11.30 19.43 38.43
N GLY A 28 -11.42 18.25 39.08
CA GLY A 28 -12.27 18.07 40.24
C GLY A 28 -13.77 17.97 39.94
N PHE A 29 -14.17 17.87 38.67
CA PHE A 29 -15.58 17.74 38.29
C PHE A 29 -16.16 16.35 38.53
N VAL A 30 -15.31 15.32 38.57
CA VAL A 30 -15.70 13.98 38.91
C VAL A 30 -14.64 13.36 39.84
N ASN A 31 -15.07 12.58 40.82
CA ASN A 31 -14.18 11.93 41.77
C ASN A 31 -13.56 10.64 41.19
N GLU A 32 -14.34 9.91 40.40
CA GLU A 32 -13.90 8.62 39.82
C GLU A 32 -14.21 8.55 38.33
N ILE A 33 -13.39 7.77 37.62
CA ILE A 33 -13.60 7.50 36.19
C ILE A 33 -14.24 6.12 36.08
N PRO A 34 -15.47 6.00 35.57
CA PRO A 34 -16.10 4.70 35.37
C PRO A 34 -15.36 3.88 34.31
N THR A 35 -15.32 2.58 34.51
CA THR A 35 -14.77 1.66 33.48
C THR A 35 -15.67 1.64 32.26
N ILE A 36 -15.11 2.03 31.11
CA ILE A 36 -15.84 2.02 29.84
C ILE A 36 -15.61 0.63 29.19
N PRO A 37 -16.65 -0.20 29.07
CA PRO A 37 -16.52 -1.50 28.40
C PRO A 37 -16.32 -1.28 26.91
N LEU A 38 -15.12 -1.61 26.39
CA LEU A 38 -14.80 -1.50 24.97
C LEU A 38 -14.87 -2.88 24.32
N PRO A 39 -15.50 -3.00 23.14
CA PRO A 39 -15.56 -4.27 22.42
C PRO A 39 -14.16 -4.72 21.99
N LYS A 40 -13.93 -6.04 21.97
CA LYS A 40 -12.68 -6.61 21.44
C LYS A 40 -12.50 -6.22 19.98
N LEU A 41 -11.31 -5.73 19.63
CA LEU A 41 -11.00 -5.34 18.25
C LEU A 41 -10.91 -6.59 17.37
N LYS A 42 -11.77 -6.70 16.37
CA LYS A 42 -11.61 -7.67 15.29
C LYS A 42 -10.74 -7.03 14.22
N ILE A 43 -9.51 -7.53 14.10
CA ILE A 43 -8.60 -7.11 13.01
C ILE A 43 -9.01 -7.90 11.77
N ASN A 44 -9.68 -7.23 10.84
CA ASN A 44 -9.93 -7.78 9.51
C ASN A 44 -8.78 -7.33 8.61
N PRO A 45 -7.94 -8.26 8.11
CA PRO A 45 -6.92 -7.91 7.13
C PRO A 45 -7.59 -7.27 5.93
N ARG A 46 -7.05 -6.16 5.46
CA ARG A 46 -7.54 -5.57 4.19
C ARG A 46 -7.14 -6.47 3.03
N PRO A 47 -7.98 -6.57 1.99
CA PRO A 47 -7.69 -7.40 0.84
C PRO A 47 -6.46 -6.87 0.09
N ASP A 48 -5.60 -7.78 -0.31
CA ASP A 48 -4.48 -7.55 -1.23
C ASP A 48 -4.78 -8.18 -2.60
N PHE A 49 -3.85 -8.06 -3.54
CA PHE A 49 -3.88 -8.75 -4.81
C PHE A 49 -2.87 -9.90 -4.77
N SER A 50 -3.29 -11.10 -5.17
CA SER A 50 -2.36 -12.19 -5.48
C SER A 50 -1.48 -11.83 -6.69
N LYS A 51 -0.36 -12.54 -6.89
CA LYS A 51 0.52 -12.33 -8.05
C LYS A 51 -0.23 -12.42 -9.38
N ASN A 52 -1.17 -13.36 -9.49
CA ASN A 52 -1.98 -13.54 -10.71
C ASN A 52 -2.98 -12.39 -10.91
N GLU A 53 -3.66 -11.96 -9.85
CA GLU A 53 -4.58 -10.81 -9.92
C GLU A 53 -3.84 -9.51 -10.22
N TRP A 54 -2.63 -9.31 -9.64
CA TRP A 54 -1.79 -8.17 -9.96
C TRP A 54 -1.39 -8.17 -11.44
N ARG A 55 -0.98 -9.34 -11.98
CA ARG A 55 -0.68 -9.50 -13.40
C ARG A 55 -1.90 -9.20 -14.27
N LYS A 56 -3.08 -9.73 -13.91
CA LYS A 56 -4.34 -9.43 -14.58
C LYS A 56 -4.63 -7.93 -14.59
N LEU A 57 -4.46 -7.26 -13.46
CA LEU A 57 -4.74 -5.83 -13.31
C LEU A 57 -3.83 -4.98 -14.21
N TYR A 58 -2.51 -5.15 -14.16
CA TYR A 58 -1.63 -4.32 -14.98
C TYR A 58 -1.76 -4.59 -16.49
N THR A 59 -2.08 -5.83 -16.87
CA THR A 59 -2.36 -6.17 -18.27
C THR A 59 -3.67 -5.52 -18.73
N PHE A 60 -4.72 -5.60 -17.91
CA PHE A 60 -5.99 -4.95 -18.19
C PHE A 60 -5.85 -3.43 -18.34
N MET A 61 -5.10 -2.78 -17.46
CA MET A 61 -4.92 -1.33 -17.48
C MET A 61 -4.33 -0.79 -18.80
N ARG A 62 -3.45 -1.56 -19.46
CA ARG A 62 -2.89 -1.18 -20.78
C ARG A 62 -4.00 -0.99 -21.82
N LYS A 63 -4.89 -1.98 -21.88
CA LYS A 63 -6.04 -1.97 -22.78
C LYS A 63 -7.04 -0.88 -22.38
N TRP A 64 -7.34 -0.79 -21.09
CA TRP A 64 -8.28 0.17 -20.50
C TRP A 64 -7.95 1.63 -20.80
N VAL A 65 -6.66 1.99 -20.84
CA VAL A 65 -6.19 3.33 -21.24
C VAL A 65 -6.15 3.46 -22.75
N GLY A 66 -5.63 2.45 -23.47
CA GLY A 66 -5.39 2.51 -24.92
C GLY A 66 -6.67 2.63 -25.75
N GLU A 67 -7.73 1.92 -25.34
CA GLU A 67 -9.00 1.89 -26.06
C GLU A 67 -9.92 3.10 -25.77
N MET A 68 -9.52 4.01 -24.88
CA MET A 68 -10.31 5.20 -24.56
C MET A 68 -10.03 6.32 -25.56
N GLU A 69 -11.04 6.67 -26.34
CA GLU A 69 -10.94 7.74 -27.35
C GLU A 69 -11.16 9.12 -26.73
N HIS A 70 -12.09 9.25 -25.75
CA HIS A 70 -12.39 10.56 -25.16
C HIS A 70 -11.18 11.12 -24.39
N PRO A 71 -10.58 12.25 -24.82
CA PRO A 71 -9.28 12.70 -24.33
C PRO A 71 -9.19 12.87 -22.82
N ARG A 72 -10.24 13.45 -22.21
CA ARG A 72 -10.27 13.68 -20.77
C ARG A 72 -10.35 12.36 -19.98
N ILE A 73 -11.22 11.42 -20.40
CA ILE A 73 -11.34 10.13 -19.73
C ILE A 73 -10.06 9.33 -19.89
N LYS A 74 -9.42 9.41 -21.08
CA LYS A 74 -8.12 8.79 -21.35
C LYS A 74 -7.05 9.32 -20.41
N ARG A 75 -7.01 10.63 -20.21
CA ARG A 75 -6.12 11.28 -19.24
C ARG A 75 -6.36 10.74 -17.81
N ASP A 76 -7.60 10.76 -17.33
CA ASP A 76 -7.94 10.27 -15.99
C ASP A 76 -7.58 8.79 -15.81
N ARG A 77 -7.81 7.96 -16.84
CA ARG A 77 -7.39 6.55 -16.87
C ARG A 77 -5.89 6.38 -16.85
N PHE A 78 -5.16 7.20 -17.62
CA PHE A 78 -3.69 7.18 -17.65
C PHE A 78 -3.10 7.55 -16.28
N TYR A 79 -3.52 8.65 -15.67
CA TYR A 79 -3.05 9.05 -14.34
C TYR A 79 -3.40 8.00 -13.28
N THR A 80 -4.57 7.38 -13.38
CA THR A 80 -4.97 6.29 -12.49
C THR A 80 -4.07 5.07 -12.68
N GLN A 81 -3.77 4.69 -13.93
CA GLN A 81 -2.86 3.58 -14.23
C GLN A 81 -1.48 3.81 -13.64
N GLN A 82 -0.86 4.98 -13.90
CA GLN A 82 0.46 5.29 -13.36
C GLN A 82 0.43 5.29 -11.81
N THR A 83 -0.59 5.90 -11.21
CA THR A 83 -0.78 5.89 -9.74
C THR A 83 -0.84 4.48 -9.18
N VAL A 84 -1.64 3.59 -9.78
CA VAL A 84 -1.78 2.19 -9.35
C VAL A 84 -0.44 1.45 -9.44
N LEU A 85 0.29 1.63 -10.53
CA LEU A 85 1.59 1.00 -10.76
C LEU A 85 2.65 1.52 -9.78
N ILE A 86 2.70 2.82 -9.53
CA ILE A 86 3.60 3.42 -8.54
C ILE A 86 3.28 2.91 -7.13
N LEU A 87 2.02 2.97 -6.70
CA LEU A 87 1.61 2.50 -5.37
C LEU A 87 1.94 1.02 -5.14
N GLY A 88 1.74 0.18 -6.17
CA GLY A 88 2.04 -1.26 -6.11
C GLY A 88 3.54 -1.58 -6.16
N ASN A 89 4.40 -0.63 -6.56
CA ASN A 89 5.85 -0.80 -6.66
C ASN A 89 6.65 -0.01 -5.63
N THR A 90 6.01 0.81 -4.82
CA THR A 90 6.66 1.61 -3.76
C THR A 90 6.06 1.37 -2.39
N GLY A 91 4.80 0.94 -2.32
CA GLY A 91 4.06 0.82 -1.08
C GLY A 91 3.77 2.15 -0.37
N VAL A 92 4.02 3.30 -1.00
CA VAL A 92 3.73 4.63 -0.44
C VAL A 92 2.23 4.81 -0.20
N ARG A 93 1.84 5.65 0.75
CA ARG A 93 0.42 5.94 0.95
C ARG A 93 -0.12 6.84 -0.16
N VAL A 94 -1.36 6.60 -0.58
CA VAL A 94 -2.01 7.42 -1.64
C VAL A 94 -1.97 8.92 -1.30
N GLY A 95 -2.19 9.27 -0.02
CA GLY A 95 -2.15 10.66 0.43
C GLY A 95 -0.77 11.30 0.32
N GLU A 96 0.28 10.53 0.59
CA GLU A 96 1.67 10.97 0.46
C GLU A 96 2.05 11.16 -1.02
N LEU A 97 1.74 10.17 -1.88
CA LEU A 97 2.05 10.25 -3.31
C LEU A 97 1.40 11.45 -4.00
N ARG A 98 0.23 11.87 -3.54
CA ARG A 98 -0.50 13.02 -4.12
C ARG A 98 0.22 14.35 -3.96
N THR A 99 1.07 14.49 -2.96
CA THR A 99 1.81 15.73 -2.68
C THR A 99 3.25 15.70 -3.19
N VAL A 100 3.73 14.56 -3.70
CA VAL A 100 5.07 14.42 -4.27
C VAL A 100 5.21 15.31 -5.50
N ARG A 101 6.32 16.05 -5.55
CA ARG A 101 6.71 16.96 -6.64
C ARG A 101 7.90 16.40 -7.40
N TRP A 102 8.17 16.89 -8.57
CA TRP A 102 9.32 16.44 -9.36
C TRP A 102 10.66 16.65 -8.64
N LEU A 103 10.80 17.68 -7.82
CA LEU A 103 12.01 17.95 -7.05
C LEU A 103 12.24 16.98 -5.86
N ASP A 104 11.24 16.18 -5.51
CA ASP A 104 11.32 15.24 -4.38
C ASP A 104 11.93 13.88 -4.79
N PHE A 105 12.45 13.77 -6.04
CA PHE A 105 13.08 12.57 -6.57
C PHE A 105 14.59 12.66 -6.58
N GLU A 106 15.24 11.54 -6.25
CA GLU A 106 16.69 11.35 -6.39
C GLU A 106 16.97 9.99 -7.06
N GLU A 107 18.03 9.94 -7.85
CA GLU A 107 18.54 8.70 -8.40
C GLU A 107 19.38 7.98 -7.34
N VAL A 108 19.16 6.68 -7.16
CA VAL A 108 20.00 5.82 -6.33
C VAL A 108 20.37 4.58 -7.12
N ARG A 109 21.54 4.01 -6.82
CA ARG A 109 21.99 2.76 -7.45
C ARG A 109 22.14 1.69 -6.40
N ASP A 110 21.72 0.46 -6.76
CA ASP A 110 21.96 -0.71 -5.92
C ASP A 110 23.42 -1.19 -6.07
N VAL A 111 23.78 -2.24 -5.33
CA VAL A 111 25.11 -2.83 -5.36
C VAL A 111 25.52 -3.40 -6.73
N ASN A 112 24.56 -3.64 -7.61
CA ASN A 112 24.78 -4.12 -8.98
C ASN A 112 24.88 -2.94 -9.99
N GLY A 113 24.71 -1.70 -9.53
CA GLY A 113 24.69 -0.50 -10.35
C GLY A 113 23.34 -0.22 -11.02
N ASP A 114 22.30 -0.98 -10.72
CA ASP A 114 20.95 -0.76 -11.25
C ASP A 114 20.36 0.54 -10.73
N LEU A 115 19.79 1.33 -11.65
CA LEU A 115 19.14 2.59 -11.33
C LEU A 115 17.79 2.34 -10.64
N LEU A 116 17.58 3.01 -9.53
CA LEU A 116 16.34 3.03 -8.75
C LEU A 116 15.95 4.47 -8.47
N ILE A 117 14.68 4.68 -8.14
CA ILE A 117 14.15 5.98 -7.74
C ILE A 117 13.98 6.02 -6.22
N SER A 118 14.58 7.05 -5.63
CA SER A 118 14.35 7.49 -4.27
C SER A 118 13.33 8.63 -4.28
N ILE A 119 12.35 8.59 -3.39
CA ILE A 119 11.28 9.58 -3.28
C ILE A 119 11.23 10.10 -1.86
N SER A 120 11.36 11.40 -1.68
CA SER A 120 11.11 12.06 -0.40
C SER A 120 9.61 12.25 -0.22
N VAL A 121 9.02 11.70 0.84
CA VAL A 121 7.57 11.79 1.11
C VAL A 121 7.29 12.31 2.49
N ASP A 122 6.30 13.19 2.61
CA ASP A 122 5.84 13.74 3.88
C ASP A 122 4.68 12.92 4.43
N GLY A 123 4.89 12.34 5.60
CA GLY A 123 3.89 11.56 6.34
C GLY A 123 3.46 12.24 7.64
N LYS A 124 2.53 11.62 8.34
CA LYS A 124 2.05 12.12 9.66
C LYS A 124 3.16 12.18 10.73
N THR A 125 4.20 11.41 10.56
CA THR A 125 5.33 11.27 11.52
C THR A 125 6.61 11.94 11.04
N GLY A 126 6.54 12.77 10.01
CA GLY A 126 7.67 13.45 9.41
C GLY A 126 7.99 12.95 8.00
N THR A 127 9.05 13.52 7.42
CA THR A 127 9.57 13.16 6.09
C THR A 127 10.34 11.85 6.16
N ARG A 128 10.20 11.02 5.13
CA ARG A 128 10.99 9.81 4.94
C ARG A 128 11.31 9.57 3.47
N THR A 129 12.34 8.79 3.24
CA THR A 129 12.72 8.31 1.92
C THR A 129 12.04 6.97 1.60
N VAL A 130 11.52 6.84 0.39
CA VAL A 130 10.94 5.61 -0.15
C VAL A 130 11.73 5.20 -1.37
N ILE A 131 12.26 3.97 -1.37
CA ILE A 131 12.93 3.39 -2.54
C ILE A 131 11.94 2.57 -3.35
N SER A 132 11.89 2.80 -4.65
CA SER A 132 11.04 2.07 -5.57
C SER A 132 11.58 0.67 -5.90
N ASN A 133 10.72 -0.20 -6.43
CA ASN A 133 11.18 -1.42 -7.10
C ASN A 133 11.89 -1.08 -8.42
N LYS A 134 12.77 -1.97 -8.88
CA LYS A 134 13.37 -1.91 -10.22
C LYS A 134 12.28 -1.82 -11.30
N GLY A 135 12.50 -0.97 -12.29
CA GLY A 135 11.56 -0.74 -13.40
C GLY A 135 10.39 0.19 -13.06
N CYS A 136 10.36 0.77 -11.85
CA CYS A 136 9.34 1.74 -11.45
C CYS A 136 9.60 3.14 -12.07
N GLU A 137 10.85 3.45 -12.40
CA GLU A 137 11.29 4.71 -13.02
C GLU A 137 10.48 5.06 -14.26
N ARG A 138 10.16 4.07 -15.09
CA ARG A 138 9.34 4.24 -16.30
C ARG A 138 7.95 4.83 -16.05
N TYR A 139 7.35 4.61 -14.86
CA TYR A 139 6.02 5.15 -14.55
C TYR A 139 6.10 6.65 -14.26
N PHE A 140 7.19 7.10 -13.65
CA PHE A 140 7.46 8.51 -13.43
C PHE A 140 7.85 9.19 -14.74
N GLU A 141 8.66 8.54 -15.57
CA GLU A 141 9.00 9.01 -16.92
C GLU A 141 7.74 9.16 -17.79
N ASN A 142 6.80 8.21 -17.74
CA ASN A 142 5.53 8.31 -18.44
C ASN A 142 4.72 9.53 -17.99
N LEU A 143 4.65 9.80 -16.68
CA LEU A 143 3.97 10.98 -16.15
C LEU A 143 4.66 12.27 -16.57
N TRP A 144 6.00 12.31 -16.53
CA TRP A 144 6.80 13.45 -16.98
C TRP A 144 6.55 13.75 -18.45
N ASN A 145 6.66 12.74 -19.32
CA ASN A 145 6.48 12.90 -20.76
C ASN A 145 5.06 13.35 -21.11
N TRP A 146 4.04 12.72 -20.50
CA TRP A 146 2.66 13.14 -20.68
C TRP A 146 2.46 14.61 -20.29
N ARG A 147 2.98 15.01 -19.14
CA ARG A 147 2.84 16.39 -18.67
C ARG A 147 3.62 17.38 -19.54
N ARG A 148 4.80 17.00 -20.02
CA ARG A 148 5.57 17.79 -20.98
C ARG A 148 4.81 18.02 -22.28
N GLU A 149 4.13 17.01 -22.79
CA GLU A 149 3.28 17.14 -23.97
C GLU A 149 2.09 18.08 -23.72
N GLU A 150 1.42 17.98 -22.57
CA GLU A 150 0.34 18.88 -22.18
C GLU A 150 0.77 20.35 -22.10
N LEU A 151 1.98 20.62 -21.63
CA LEU A 151 2.51 21.96 -21.43
C LEU A 151 3.26 22.51 -22.65
N GLY A 152 3.69 21.67 -23.59
CA GLY A 152 4.62 22.04 -24.68
C GLY A 152 6.04 22.38 -24.20
N GLN A 153 6.34 22.16 -22.92
CA GLN A 153 7.64 22.38 -22.27
C GLN A 153 7.80 21.47 -21.05
N ASN A 154 9.01 21.43 -20.47
CA ASN A 154 9.25 20.65 -19.26
C ASN A 154 8.39 21.15 -18.09
N PRO A 155 7.81 20.22 -17.30
CA PRO A 155 7.09 20.59 -16.10
C PRO A 155 7.98 21.32 -15.08
N PRO A 156 7.45 22.31 -14.34
CA PRO A 156 8.18 22.91 -13.23
C PRO A 156 8.54 21.86 -12.16
N MET A 157 9.76 21.88 -11.66
CA MET A 157 10.21 20.93 -10.62
C MET A 157 9.39 20.99 -9.34
N THR A 158 8.77 22.11 -9.05
CA THR A 158 7.89 22.32 -7.89
C THR A 158 6.45 21.82 -8.10
N GLU A 159 6.11 21.38 -9.33
CA GLU A 159 4.77 20.90 -9.64
C GLU A 159 4.55 19.48 -9.09
N PRO A 160 3.36 19.18 -8.54
CA PRO A 160 3.01 17.80 -8.15
C PRO A 160 2.99 16.87 -9.37
N ILE A 161 3.50 15.63 -9.18
CA ILE A 161 3.50 14.63 -10.26
C ILE A 161 2.10 14.15 -10.67
N LEU A 162 1.13 14.27 -9.76
CA LEU A 162 -0.27 13.90 -9.96
C LEU A 162 -1.13 15.16 -9.95
N ILE A 163 -1.22 15.81 -11.09
CA ILE A 163 -1.85 17.13 -11.23
C ILE A 163 -3.22 17.04 -11.89
N ASN A 164 -4.14 17.86 -11.39
CA ASN A 164 -5.44 18.08 -11.99
C ASN A 164 -5.32 19.22 -13.03
N ASP A 165 -5.68 18.94 -14.27
CA ASP A 165 -5.57 19.85 -15.42
C ASP A 165 -6.39 21.15 -15.29
N ARG A 166 -7.50 21.11 -14.54
CA ARG A 166 -8.40 22.26 -14.39
C ARG A 166 -7.95 23.23 -13.30
N THR A 167 -7.38 22.69 -12.25
CA THR A 167 -7.10 23.47 -11.03
C THR A 167 -5.61 23.73 -10.84
N ASN A 168 -4.74 23.07 -11.60
CA ASN A 168 -3.30 23.03 -11.40
C ASN A 168 -2.89 22.69 -9.96
N LYS A 169 -3.73 21.88 -9.27
CA LYS A 169 -3.51 21.39 -7.91
C LYS A 169 -3.34 19.87 -7.92
N PRO A 170 -2.78 19.27 -6.87
CA PRO A 170 -2.72 17.82 -6.76
C PRO A 170 -4.09 17.17 -6.97
N ILE A 171 -4.14 16.01 -7.64
CA ILE A 171 -5.39 15.27 -7.83
C ILE A 171 -6.00 14.96 -6.47
N GLY A 172 -7.19 15.48 -6.20
CA GLY A 172 -7.85 15.38 -4.91
C GLY A 172 -8.29 13.97 -4.54
N SER A 173 -8.74 13.17 -5.52
CA SER A 173 -9.26 11.83 -5.28
C SER A 173 -9.21 10.98 -6.53
N PHE A 174 -8.82 9.71 -6.38
CA PHE A 174 -8.90 8.69 -7.42
C PHE A 174 -10.11 7.77 -7.24
N LYS A 175 -11.06 8.09 -6.35
CA LYS A 175 -12.16 7.20 -5.98
C LYS A 175 -13.03 6.79 -7.18
N GLY A 176 -13.34 7.72 -8.07
CA GLY A 176 -14.16 7.47 -9.26
C GLY A 176 -13.47 6.52 -10.23
N SER A 177 -12.29 6.89 -10.71
CA SER A 177 -11.50 6.12 -11.67
C SER A 177 -11.02 4.79 -11.10
N TRP A 178 -10.67 4.72 -9.80
CA TRP A 178 -10.40 3.46 -9.11
C TRP A 178 -11.61 2.51 -9.14
N ASN A 179 -12.80 3.00 -8.81
CA ASN A 179 -14.01 2.16 -8.81
C ASN A 179 -14.34 1.67 -10.22
N SER A 180 -14.19 2.51 -11.24
CA SER A 180 -14.37 2.12 -12.65
C SER A 180 -13.37 1.04 -13.02
N LEU A 181 -12.07 1.26 -12.80
CA LEU A 181 -11.01 0.29 -13.04
C LEU A 181 -11.28 -1.06 -12.37
N MET A 182 -11.63 -1.05 -11.09
CA MET A 182 -11.85 -2.27 -10.30
C MET A 182 -13.09 -3.03 -10.75
N LYS A 183 -14.17 -2.34 -11.12
CA LYS A 183 -15.39 -2.96 -11.66
C LYS A 183 -15.12 -3.56 -13.04
N GLU A 184 -14.55 -2.78 -13.95
CA GLU A 184 -14.30 -3.19 -15.34
C GLU A 184 -13.27 -4.35 -15.42
N SER A 185 -12.28 -4.38 -14.54
CA SER A 185 -11.31 -5.50 -14.46
C SER A 185 -11.86 -6.75 -13.76
N GLY A 186 -13.01 -6.65 -13.08
CA GLY A 186 -13.56 -7.72 -12.25
C GLY A 186 -12.77 -7.99 -10.96
N LEU A 187 -11.99 -7.01 -10.48
CA LEU A 187 -11.10 -7.14 -9.32
C LEU A 187 -11.54 -6.31 -8.11
N LEU A 188 -12.80 -5.84 -8.09
CA LEU A 188 -13.30 -5.00 -6.99
C LEU A 188 -13.35 -5.74 -5.65
N TRP A 189 -13.65 -7.03 -5.70
CA TRP A 189 -13.79 -7.88 -4.53
C TRP A 189 -12.72 -8.97 -4.52
N ASP A 190 -12.21 -9.32 -3.35
CA ASP A 190 -11.38 -10.50 -3.20
C ASP A 190 -12.24 -11.78 -3.12
N LYS A 191 -11.59 -12.93 -3.03
CA LYS A 191 -12.24 -14.23 -2.91
C LYS A 191 -13.10 -14.39 -1.64
N ASP A 192 -12.83 -13.58 -0.61
CA ASP A 192 -13.51 -13.62 0.68
C ASP A 192 -14.61 -12.54 0.78
N GLY A 193 -14.93 -11.86 -0.34
CA GLY A 193 -15.96 -10.83 -0.43
C GLY A 193 -15.55 -9.46 0.17
N ASN A 194 -14.27 -9.22 0.39
CA ASN A 194 -13.80 -7.94 0.90
C ASN A 194 -13.50 -6.98 -0.26
N LYS A 195 -14.00 -5.75 -0.12
CA LYS A 195 -13.83 -4.72 -1.14
C LYS A 195 -12.41 -4.17 -1.16
N ARG A 196 -11.78 -4.17 -2.34
CA ARG A 196 -10.49 -3.53 -2.57
C ARG A 196 -10.62 -2.02 -2.70
N VAL A 197 -9.70 -1.33 -2.07
CA VAL A 197 -9.55 0.13 -2.08
C VAL A 197 -8.13 0.49 -2.49
N PRO A 198 -7.80 1.73 -2.88
CA PRO A 198 -6.43 2.10 -3.27
C PRO A 198 -5.36 1.70 -2.24
N TYR A 199 -5.70 1.70 -0.96
CA TYR A 199 -4.80 1.24 0.10
C TYR A 199 -4.46 -0.27 0.02
N SER A 200 -5.27 -1.08 -0.66
CA SER A 200 -5.00 -2.50 -0.94
C SER A 200 -3.71 -2.70 -1.73
N LEU A 201 -3.30 -1.72 -2.54
CA LEU A 201 -2.03 -1.75 -3.29
C LEU A 201 -0.81 -1.76 -2.36
N ARG A 202 -0.86 -1.00 -1.28
CA ARG A 202 0.20 -1.03 -0.26
C ARG A 202 0.25 -2.38 0.46
N HIS A 203 -0.89 -2.99 0.75
CA HIS A 203 -0.93 -4.35 1.28
C HIS A 203 -0.31 -5.34 0.30
N THR A 204 -0.64 -5.22 -0.99
CA THR A 204 -0.05 -6.03 -2.07
C THR A 204 1.47 -5.88 -2.12
N TYR A 205 1.99 -4.64 -2.11
CA TYR A 205 3.42 -4.38 -2.08
C TYR A 205 4.08 -5.08 -0.89
N VAL A 206 3.59 -4.86 0.32
CA VAL A 206 4.15 -5.46 1.55
C VAL A 206 4.11 -6.99 1.47
N THR A 207 2.98 -7.56 1.03
CA THR A 207 2.82 -9.01 0.88
C THR A 207 3.83 -9.57 -0.11
N MET A 208 4.02 -8.94 -1.26
CA MET A 208 4.97 -9.37 -2.27
C MET A 208 6.42 -9.24 -1.78
N ARG A 209 6.82 -8.10 -1.22
CA ARG A 209 8.18 -7.88 -0.72
C ARG A 209 8.58 -8.88 0.36
N LEU A 210 7.69 -9.11 1.30
CA LEU A 210 7.94 -10.14 2.31
C LEU A 210 8.02 -11.55 1.69
N SER A 211 7.23 -11.91 0.64
CA SER A 211 7.32 -13.22 -0.03
C SER A 211 8.60 -13.37 -0.86
N GLU A 212 9.25 -12.30 -1.16
CA GLU A 212 10.55 -12.25 -1.85
C GLU A 212 11.73 -12.20 -0.87
N GLY A 213 11.45 -12.32 0.45
CA GLY A 213 12.48 -12.41 1.48
C GLY A 213 13.04 -11.05 1.93
N VAL A 214 12.40 -9.93 1.58
CA VAL A 214 12.84 -8.61 2.06
C VAL A 214 12.72 -8.54 3.58
N ASN A 215 13.80 -8.08 4.22
CA ASN A 215 13.86 -7.94 5.68
C ASN A 215 12.75 -7.00 6.19
N ILE A 216 12.02 -7.44 7.21
CA ILE A 216 10.86 -6.71 7.76
C ILE A 216 11.22 -5.33 8.31
N TYR A 217 12.43 -5.14 8.88
CA TYR A 217 12.89 -3.84 9.38
C TYR A 217 13.14 -2.86 8.23
N GLN A 218 13.82 -3.33 7.17
CA GLN A 218 14.05 -2.52 5.97
C GLN A 218 12.73 -2.14 5.30
N LEU A 219 11.83 -3.11 5.19
CA LEU A 219 10.50 -2.88 4.63
C LEU A 219 9.68 -1.89 5.48
N SER A 220 9.73 -2.00 6.82
CA SER A 220 9.03 -1.10 7.74
C SER A 220 9.49 0.35 7.58
N ASN A 221 10.80 0.56 7.46
CA ASN A 221 11.40 1.88 7.23
C ASN A 221 10.97 2.44 5.87
N ASN A 222 11.10 1.64 4.80
CA ASN A 222 10.73 2.06 3.45
C ASN A 222 9.28 2.51 3.35
N ILE A 223 8.35 1.73 3.88
CA ILE A 223 6.92 2.06 3.81
C ILE A 223 6.45 3.02 4.90
N GLY A 224 7.24 3.31 5.93
CA GLY A 224 6.82 4.12 7.10
C GLY A 224 5.68 3.45 7.87
N SER A 225 5.92 2.23 8.34
CA SER A 225 5.01 1.46 9.20
C SER A 225 5.81 0.80 10.32
N SER A 226 5.20 0.46 11.45
CA SER A 226 5.91 -0.30 12.45
C SER A 226 6.02 -1.78 12.08
N VAL A 227 7.09 -2.43 12.53
CA VAL A 227 7.28 -3.89 12.38
C VAL A 227 6.08 -4.64 12.97
N GLU A 228 5.60 -4.21 14.14
CA GLU A 228 4.42 -4.80 14.79
C GLU A 228 3.17 -4.76 13.89
N MET A 229 2.92 -3.62 13.22
CA MET A 229 1.82 -3.49 12.28
C MET A 229 1.98 -4.44 11.10
N ILE A 230 3.19 -4.61 10.58
CA ILE A 230 3.46 -5.56 9.49
C ILE A 230 3.22 -6.99 9.99
N GLN A 231 3.72 -7.37 11.15
CA GLN A 231 3.54 -8.70 11.74
C GLN A 231 2.06 -9.01 11.99
N ASN A 232 1.31 -8.08 12.55
CA ASN A 232 -0.11 -8.27 12.86
C ASN A 232 -0.97 -8.52 11.61
N PHE A 233 -0.64 -7.86 10.50
CA PHE A 233 -1.41 -7.99 9.26
C PHE A 233 -0.91 -9.12 8.34
N TYR A 234 0.39 -9.45 8.37
CA TYR A 234 1.02 -10.33 7.38
C TYR A 234 1.71 -11.56 7.98
N GLY A 235 2.10 -11.52 9.26
CA GLY A 235 2.90 -12.59 9.88
C GLY A 235 2.18 -13.94 9.96
N LYS A 236 0.89 -13.96 10.25
CA LYS A 236 0.14 -15.20 10.47
C LYS A 236 -0.10 -16.05 9.20
N LYS A 237 -0.07 -15.45 8.02
CA LYS A 237 -0.35 -16.14 6.74
C LYS A 237 0.84 -16.91 6.17
N ARG A 238 2.05 -16.78 6.75
CA ARG A 238 3.31 -17.10 6.06
C ARG A 238 4.18 -18.19 6.65
N VAL A 239 3.86 -18.70 7.82
CA VAL A 239 4.69 -19.76 8.45
C VAL A 239 4.85 -20.97 7.52
N LYS A 240 3.86 -21.24 6.68
CA LYS A 240 3.86 -22.35 5.70
C LYS A 240 4.33 -21.95 4.29
N ASP A 241 4.76 -20.70 4.07
CA ASP A 241 5.33 -20.29 2.80
C ASP A 241 6.67 -21.03 2.59
N PRO A 242 6.91 -21.67 1.43
CA PRO A 242 8.14 -22.46 1.17
C PRO A 242 9.44 -21.69 1.47
N GLN A 243 9.48 -20.38 1.19
CA GLN A 243 10.65 -19.55 1.49
C GLN A 243 10.86 -19.38 3.00
N ASN A 244 9.79 -19.10 3.75
CA ASN A 244 9.88 -19.02 5.21
C ASN A 244 10.23 -20.35 5.85
N VAL A 245 9.67 -21.45 5.33
CA VAL A 245 10.05 -22.80 5.77
C VAL A 245 11.54 -23.02 5.52
N SER A 246 12.05 -22.67 4.34
CA SER A 246 13.47 -22.78 4.02
C SER A 246 14.35 -21.92 4.93
N GLU A 247 13.94 -20.67 5.23
CA GLU A 247 14.68 -19.80 6.15
C GLU A 247 14.67 -20.32 7.60
N ILE A 248 13.52 -20.77 8.10
CA ILE A 248 13.37 -21.32 9.45
C ILE A 248 14.19 -22.60 9.62
N THR A 249 14.33 -23.38 8.55
CA THR A 249 15.06 -24.65 8.58
C THR A 249 16.53 -24.52 8.18
N LYS A 250 17.03 -23.31 7.85
CA LYS A 250 18.46 -23.09 7.63
C LYS A 250 19.24 -23.48 8.89
N THR A 251 20.20 -24.39 8.71
CA THR A 251 21.12 -24.80 9.77
C THR A 251 22.55 -24.70 9.26
N SER A 252 23.46 -24.25 10.12
CA SER A 252 24.89 -24.28 9.87
C SER A 252 25.51 -25.67 10.01
N PHE A 253 24.77 -26.62 10.59
CA PHE A 253 25.17 -28.03 10.62
C PHE A 253 24.63 -28.71 9.37
N ASN A 254 25.49 -29.49 8.68
CA ASN A 254 25.06 -30.36 7.58
C ASN A 254 24.03 -31.36 8.14
N PRO A 255 22.73 -31.21 7.88
CA PRO A 255 21.79 -32.24 8.27
C PRO A 255 22.14 -33.47 7.43
N THR A 256 22.34 -34.61 8.08
CA THR A 256 22.33 -35.88 7.41
C THR A 256 21.08 -35.89 6.53
N THR A 257 21.24 -35.89 5.24
CA THR A 257 20.20 -35.73 4.25
C THR A 257 19.02 -36.61 4.59
N SER A 258 17.90 -36.02 5.03
CA SER A 258 16.59 -36.69 5.06
C SER A 258 16.14 -36.92 3.62
N LYS A 259 16.87 -37.82 2.91
CA LYS A 259 16.46 -38.27 1.60
C LYS A 259 15.23 -39.15 1.79
N ASN A 260 14.12 -38.68 1.22
CA ASN A 260 12.94 -39.49 0.91
C ASN A 260 12.02 -39.85 2.11
N LEU A 261 11.51 -38.87 2.84
CA LEU A 261 10.23 -39.10 3.53
C LEU A 261 9.12 -38.95 2.48
N SER A 262 8.57 -40.09 2.02
CA SER A 262 7.39 -40.14 1.12
C SER A 262 6.08 -39.68 1.77
N GLY A 263 6.17 -38.80 2.76
CA GLY A 263 5.06 -38.30 3.56
C GLY A 263 5.12 -38.72 5.04
N LEU A 264 4.23 -38.17 5.83
CA LEU A 264 4.15 -38.44 7.26
C LEU A 264 3.57 -39.84 7.50
N PRO A 265 4.23 -40.71 8.31
CA PRO A 265 3.81 -42.10 8.52
C PRO A 265 2.36 -42.27 9.02
N TRP A 266 1.86 -41.28 9.77
CA TRP A 266 0.49 -41.24 10.31
C TRP A 266 -0.55 -40.63 9.36
N LYS A 267 -0.19 -40.34 8.12
CA LYS A 267 -1.09 -39.85 7.06
C LYS A 267 -1.27 -40.83 5.91
N LYS A 268 -0.79 -42.07 6.10
CA LYS A 268 -1.07 -43.16 5.16
C LYS A 268 -2.39 -43.84 5.48
#